data_d7f7fd8427b974a6fc68548020d6cc69
#
_entry.id   d7f7fd8427b974a6fc68548020d6cc69
#
_cell.length_a   1.000
_cell.length_b   1.000
_cell.length_c   1.000
_cell.angle_alpha   90.00
_cell.angle_beta   90.00
_cell.angle_gamma   90.00
#
_symmetry.space_group_name_H-M   'P 1'
#
loop_
_entity.id
_entity.type
_entity.pdbx_description
1 polymer ?
#
loop_
_entity_poly.entity_id
_entity_poly.type
_entity_poly.pdbx_seq_one_letter_code
_entity_poly.pdbx_strand_id
1 'polypeptide(L)'
;MNEKDIKKIIKEAGLSFTKPRAAILKLLTREHGPYSADEIFEKLEDGLCDRATLFRTLKQFKESNILNSIRFDEDFARYEFNHPGHHHHHIICKDCSKVIVLDHCFVEEIDQKIELMGYKDVEHKLEFFAICPNCQNK
;
A
#
# COMPACT_ATOMS: atom_id res chain seq x y z
N MET A 1 4.15 0.35 15.14
CA MET A 1 5.24 -0.60 14.84
C MET A 1 6.57 0.05 15.17
N ASN A 2 7.39 -0.61 15.99
CA ASN A 2 8.66 -0.05 16.44
C ASN A 2 9.83 -0.45 15.51
N GLU A 3 11.01 0.11 15.78
CA GLU A 3 12.19 -0.13 14.94
C GLU A 3 12.59 -1.61 14.91
N LYS A 4 12.39 -2.34 16.00
CA LYS A 4 12.69 -3.76 16.09
C LYS A 4 11.80 -4.57 15.13
N ASP A 5 10.54 -4.21 15.04
CA ASP A 5 9.61 -4.85 14.10
C ASP A 5 9.99 -4.56 12.66
N ILE A 6 10.37 -3.33 12.36
CA ILE A 6 10.82 -2.91 11.03
C ILE A 6 12.05 -3.72 10.61
N LYS A 7 13.01 -3.84 11.51
CA LYS A 7 14.24 -4.62 11.26
C LYS A 7 13.91 -6.09 10.98
N LYS A 8 13.01 -6.67 11.75
CA LYS A 8 12.59 -8.05 11.59
C LYS A 8 11.96 -8.29 10.22
N ILE A 9 11.05 -7.41 9.81
CA ILE A 9 10.37 -7.53 8.52
C ILE A 9 11.38 -7.50 7.37
N ILE A 10 12.32 -6.56 7.40
CA ILE A 10 13.33 -6.41 6.35
C ILE A 10 14.22 -7.65 6.28
N LYS A 11 14.67 -8.15 7.42
CA LYS A 11 15.57 -9.32 7.48
C LYS A 11 14.87 -10.60 7.06
N GLU A 12 13.62 -10.79 7.44
CA GLU A 12 12.83 -11.96 7.04
C GLU A 12 12.59 -12.00 5.52
N ALA A 13 12.61 -10.84 4.88
CA ALA A 13 12.52 -10.76 3.43
C ALA A 13 13.83 -11.05 2.71
N GLY A 14 14.90 -11.32 3.45
CA GLY A 14 16.22 -11.58 2.89
C GLY A 14 16.98 -10.32 2.50
N LEU A 15 16.54 -9.17 2.98
CA LEU A 15 17.16 -7.88 2.66
C LEU A 15 18.01 -7.39 3.83
N SER A 16 19.10 -6.69 3.51
CA SER A 16 19.91 -6.08 4.55
C SER A 16 19.21 -4.86 5.15
N PHE A 17 19.44 -4.64 6.44
CA PHE A 17 18.89 -3.48 7.14
C PHE A 17 19.71 -2.24 6.78
N THR A 18 19.09 -1.28 6.12
CA THR A 18 19.72 0.00 5.79
C THR A 18 18.85 1.14 6.25
N LYS A 19 19.46 2.31 6.40
CA LYS A 19 18.74 3.52 6.81
C LYS A 19 17.60 3.89 5.86
N PRO A 20 17.82 3.91 4.53
CA PRO A 20 16.72 4.18 3.60
C PRO A 20 15.58 3.16 3.67
N ARG A 21 15.91 1.88 3.72
CA ARG A 21 14.88 0.83 3.83
C ARG A 21 14.05 0.97 5.09
N ALA A 22 14.71 1.22 6.22
CA ALA A 22 14.01 1.41 7.49
C ALA A 22 13.09 2.62 7.46
N ALA A 23 13.56 3.74 6.93
CA ALA A 23 12.79 4.98 6.87
C ALA A 23 11.56 4.85 5.96
N ILE A 24 11.73 4.23 4.81
CA ILE A 24 10.63 4.02 3.85
C ILE A 24 9.55 3.12 4.47
N LEU A 25 9.97 2.01 5.06
CA LEU A 25 9.03 1.08 5.67
C LEU A 25 8.34 1.70 6.88
N LYS A 26 9.07 2.42 7.71
CA LYS A 26 8.51 3.12 8.86
C LYS A 26 7.43 4.12 8.46
N LEU A 27 7.68 4.88 7.40
CA LEU A 27 6.71 5.83 6.86
C LEU A 27 5.42 5.12 6.44
N LEU A 28 5.55 4.05 5.68
CA LEU A 28 4.40 3.33 5.11
C LEU A 28 3.64 2.49 6.14
N THR A 29 4.26 2.12 7.25
CA THR A 29 3.56 1.45 8.35
C THR A 29 2.84 2.44 9.24
N ARG A 30 3.35 3.68 9.34
CA ARG A 30 2.75 4.73 10.16
C ARG A 30 1.60 5.43 9.45
N GLU A 31 1.74 5.66 8.15
CA GLU A 31 0.74 6.33 7.33
C GLU A 31 0.15 5.34 6.33
N HIS A 32 -1.17 5.26 6.27
CA HIS A 32 -1.85 4.23 5.48
C HIS A 32 -1.73 4.39 3.96
N GLY A 33 -1.63 5.60 3.47
CA GLY A 33 -1.56 5.83 2.03
C GLY A 33 -2.84 5.40 1.30
N PRO A 34 -2.78 4.78 0.11
CA PRO A 34 -1.55 4.46 -0.64
C PRO A 34 -0.87 5.69 -1.25
N TYR A 35 0.43 5.65 -1.33
CA TYR A 35 1.23 6.79 -1.82
C TYR A 35 2.01 6.42 -3.07
N SER A 36 2.09 7.38 -4.00
CA SER A 36 2.99 7.25 -5.16
C SER A 36 4.44 7.38 -4.70
N ALA A 37 5.37 6.94 -5.56
CA ALA A 37 6.79 7.10 -5.26
C ALA A 37 7.18 8.57 -5.02
N ASP A 38 6.62 9.48 -5.82
CA ASP A 38 6.89 10.91 -5.65
C ASP A 38 6.37 11.45 -4.31
N GLU A 39 5.17 11.03 -3.91
CA GLU A 39 4.62 11.41 -2.61
C GLU A 39 5.47 10.86 -1.46
N ILE A 40 5.93 9.63 -1.58
CA ILE A 40 6.83 9.04 -0.59
C ILE A 40 8.13 9.83 -0.50
N PHE A 41 8.71 10.16 -1.66
CA PHE A 41 9.96 10.92 -1.71
C PHE A 41 9.84 12.27 -1.01
N GLU A 42 8.73 12.97 -1.23
CA GLU A 42 8.46 14.26 -0.57
C GLU A 42 8.31 14.14 0.95
N LYS A 43 7.80 13.02 1.43
CA LYS A 43 7.59 12.79 2.87
C LYS A 43 8.85 12.33 3.59
N LEU A 44 9.85 11.85 2.87
CA LEU A 44 11.12 11.43 3.46
C LEU A 44 11.98 12.62 3.78
N GLU A 45 12.84 12.47 4.80
CA GLU A 45 13.80 13.48 5.19
C GLU A 45 14.77 13.77 4.04
N ASP A 46 15.05 15.06 3.83
CA ASP A 46 15.97 15.50 2.77
C ASP A 46 17.34 14.84 2.91
N GLY A 47 17.85 14.33 1.79
CA GLY A 47 19.18 13.72 1.76
C GLY A 47 19.23 12.28 2.27
N LEU A 48 18.10 11.70 2.67
CA LEU A 48 18.05 10.34 3.18
C LEU A 48 18.42 9.32 2.09
N CYS A 49 17.89 9.50 0.90
CA CYS A 49 18.20 8.68 -0.26
C CYS A 49 17.85 9.43 -1.54
N ASP A 50 18.40 8.97 -2.67
CA ASP A 50 18.03 9.52 -3.97
C ASP A 50 16.81 8.78 -4.52
N ARG A 51 16.28 9.28 -5.65
CA ARG A 51 15.10 8.67 -6.28
C ARG A 51 15.37 7.26 -6.75
N ALA A 52 16.56 6.99 -7.28
CA ALA A 52 16.94 5.67 -7.75
C ALA A 52 16.91 4.64 -6.62
N THR A 53 17.43 5.01 -5.46
CA THR A 53 17.40 4.16 -4.25
C THR A 53 15.97 3.91 -3.80
N LEU A 54 15.13 4.95 -3.81
CA LEU A 54 13.73 4.80 -3.44
C LEU A 54 12.99 3.84 -4.37
N PHE A 55 13.10 4.03 -5.68
CA PHE A 55 12.43 3.15 -6.65
C PHE A 55 12.88 1.70 -6.51
N ARG A 56 14.19 1.49 -6.33
CA ARG A 56 14.74 0.14 -6.13
C ARG A 56 14.21 -0.51 -4.85
N THR A 57 14.14 0.27 -3.78
CA THR A 57 13.62 -0.23 -2.49
C THR A 57 12.15 -0.58 -2.59
N LEU A 58 11.34 0.27 -3.21
CA LEU A 58 9.91 0.00 -3.41
C LEU A 58 9.70 -1.28 -4.23
N LYS A 59 10.50 -1.47 -5.28
CA LYS A 59 10.44 -2.68 -6.10
C LYS A 59 10.79 -3.93 -5.28
N GLN A 60 11.85 -3.86 -4.50
CA GLN A 60 12.27 -4.97 -3.64
C GLN A 60 11.21 -5.32 -2.59
N PHE A 61 10.62 -4.31 -1.98
CA PHE A 61 9.57 -4.51 -0.99
C PHE A 61 8.31 -5.10 -1.62
N LYS A 62 7.98 -4.69 -2.83
CA LYS A 62 6.85 -5.27 -3.56
C LYS A 62 7.11 -6.74 -3.89
N GLU A 63 8.29 -7.07 -4.39
CA GLU A 63 8.67 -8.44 -4.74
C GLU A 63 8.68 -9.36 -3.51
N SER A 64 8.97 -8.81 -2.34
CA SER A 64 9.00 -9.54 -1.07
C SER A 64 7.62 -9.55 -0.36
N ASN A 65 6.58 -9.01 -0.99
CA ASN A 65 5.23 -8.91 -0.42
C ASN A 65 5.15 -8.06 0.85
N ILE A 66 6.14 -7.21 1.09
CA ILE A 66 6.10 -6.24 2.18
C ILE A 66 5.12 -5.11 1.83
N LEU A 67 5.11 -4.71 0.56
CA LEU A 67 4.22 -3.67 0.05
C LEU A 67 3.28 -4.23 -1.01
N ASN A 68 2.09 -3.67 -1.06
CA ASN A 68 1.17 -3.85 -2.17
C ASN A 68 1.35 -2.67 -3.13
N SER A 69 1.30 -2.95 -4.43
CA SER A 69 1.32 -1.95 -5.47
C SER A 69 -0.06 -1.88 -6.11
N ILE A 70 -0.63 -0.69 -6.15
CA ILE A 70 -1.98 -0.47 -6.63
C ILE A 70 -1.93 0.54 -7.79
N ARG A 71 -2.61 0.20 -8.89
CA ARG A 71 -2.80 1.13 -10.00
C ARG A 71 -4.28 1.43 -10.12
N PHE A 72 -4.60 2.71 -10.01
CA PHE A 72 -5.94 3.19 -10.32
C PHE A 72 -5.95 3.66 -11.78
N ASP A 73 -6.77 4.63 -12.10
CA ASP A 73 -6.77 5.23 -13.46
C ASP A 73 -5.62 6.24 -13.62
N GLU A 74 -4.40 5.83 -13.24
CA GLU A 74 -3.20 6.66 -13.25
C GLU A 74 -2.08 5.91 -13.96
N ASP A 75 -1.12 6.66 -14.51
CA ASP A 75 0.04 6.07 -15.20
C ASP A 75 1.10 5.55 -14.23
N PHE A 76 0.93 5.77 -12.94
CA PHE A 76 1.91 5.38 -11.92
C PHE A 76 1.26 4.50 -10.85
N ALA A 77 2.10 3.74 -10.16
CA ALA A 77 1.66 2.88 -9.07
C ALA A 77 1.66 3.65 -7.74
N ARG A 78 0.78 3.24 -6.85
CA ARG A 78 0.78 3.66 -5.45
C ARG A 78 1.12 2.47 -4.58
N TYR A 79 1.74 2.73 -3.44
CA TYR A 79 2.26 1.70 -2.55
C TYR A 79 1.66 1.83 -1.17
N GLU A 80 1.34 0.70 -0.56
CA GLU A 80 0.90 0.64 0.83
C GLU A 80 1.48 -0.59 1.50
N PHE A 81 1.62 -0.52 2.83
CA PHE A 81 2.12 -1.65 3.60
C PHE A 81 1.10 -2.80 3.58
N ASN A 82 1.61 -4.01 3.36
CA ASN A 82 0.79 -5.22 3.32
C ASN A 82 0.63 -5.77 4.74
N HIS A 83 -0.45 -5.43 5.41
CA HIS A 83 -0.73 -5.93 6.74
C HIS A 83 -1.20 -7.38 6.68
N PRO A 84 -0.50 -8.32 7.33
CA PRO A 84 -0.93 -9.71 7.36
C PRO A 84 -2.34 -9.85 7.94
N GLY A 85 -3.22 -10.53 7.22
CA GLY A 85 -4.60 -10.73 7.65
C GLY A 85 -5.51 -9.54 7.49
N HIS A 86 -5.00 -8.42 7.01
CA HIS A 86 -5.77 -7.22 6.72
C HIS A 86 -5.60 -6.82 5.27
N HIS A 87 -6.65 -6.35 4.67
CA HIS A 87 -6.58 -5.70 3.37
C HIS A 87 -7.54 -4.52 3.37
N HIS A 88 -7.24 -3.54 2.55
CA HIS A 88 -8.02 -2.31 2.45
C HIS A 88 -8.66 -2.24 1.07
N HIS A 89 -9.83 -1.66 1.04
CA HIS A 89 -10.46 -1.24 -0.21
C HIS A 89 -10.42 0.27 -0.28
N HIS A 90 -10.60 0.81 -1.45
CA HIS A 90 -10.40 2.24 -1.67
C HIS A 90 -11.58 2.85 -2.41
N ILE A 91 -11.85 4.11 -2.11
CA ILE A 91 -12.74 4.95 -2.91
C ILE A 91 -11.85 5.97 -3.61
N ILE A 92 -11.97 6.04 -4.92
CA ILE A 92 -11.20 6.96 -5.75
C ILE A 92 -12.15 8.00 -6.35
N CYS A 93 -11.85 9.28 -6.19
CA CYS A 93 -12.65 10.32 -6.82
C CYS A 93 -12.34 10.38 -8.31
N LYS A 94 -13.38 10.31 -9.14
CA LYS A 94 -13.24 10.36 -10.60
C LYS A 94 -12.72 11.72 -11.10
N ASP A 95 -12.95 12.79 -10.34
CA ASP A 95 -12.57 14.14 -10.76
C ASP A 95 -11.18 14.54 -10.26
N CYS A 96 -10.93 14.44 -8.95
CA CYS A 96 -9.69 14.92 -8.36
C CYS A 96 -8.69 13.82 -8.02
N SER A 97 -9.06 12.57 -8.22
CA SER A 97 -8.22 11.39 -7.94
C SER A 97 -7.89 11.19 -6.47
N LYS A 98 -8.59 11.88 -5.56
CA LYS A 98 -8.39 11.68 -4.13
C LYS A 98 -8.75 10.23 -3.77
N VAL A 99 -7.88 9.60 -2.97
CA VAL A 99 -8.06 8.22 -2.54
C VAL A 99 -8.39 8.19 -1.06
N ILE A 100 -9.44 7.46 -0.70
CA ILE A 100 -9.83 7.23 0.70
C ILE A 100 -9.80 5.73 0.95
N VAL A 101 -9.22 5.35 2.07
CA VAL A 101 -9.13 3.95 2.49
C VAL A 101 -10.43 3.57 3.21
N LEU A 102 -10.99 2.43 2.82
CA LEU A 102 -12.06 1.76 3.54
C LEU A 102 -11.47 0.67 4.40
N ASP A 103 -11.48 0.85 5.70
CA ASP A 103 -10.83 -0.08 6.64
C ASP A 103 -11.58 -1.39 6.84
N HIS A 104 -12.83 -1.44 6.43
CA HIS A 104 -13.67 -2.61 6.62
C HIS A 104 -13.96 -3.31 5.30
N CYS A 105 -13.77 -4.63 5.28
CA CYS A 105 -14.10 -5.43 4.11
C CYS A 105 -15.52 -5.97 4.23
N PHE A 106 -16.38 -5.57 3.30
CA PHE A 106 -17.79 -5.96 3.30
C PHE A 106 -18.04 -7.29 2.57
N VAL A 107 -17.01 -7.86 1.93
CA VAL A 107 -17.19 -9.05 1.08
C VAL A 107 -16.43 -10.29 1.60
N GLU A 108 -15.94 -10.27 2.83
CA GLU A 108 -15.27 -11.43 3.44
C GLU A 108 -16.17 -12.67 3.49
N GLU A 109 -17.45 -12.47 3.74
CA GLU A 109 -18.42 -13.56 3.77
C GLU A 109 -18.51 -14.27 2.43
N ILE A 110 -18.35 -13.51 1.34
CA ILE A 110 -18.39 -14.07 -0.02
C ILE A 110 -17.16 -14.96 -0.23
N ASP A 111 -15.98 -14.52 0.22
CA ASP A 111 -14.76 -15.31 0.14
C ASP A 111 -14.93 -16.65 0.88
N GLN A 112 -15.51 -16.61 2.08
CA GLN A 112 -15.76 -17.81 2.86
C GLN A 112 -16.72 -18.77 2.16
N LYS A 113 -17.76 -18.24 1.54
CA LYS A 113 -18.71 -19.06 0.78
C LYS A 113 -18.04 -19.74 -0.41
N ILE A 114 -17.13 -19.04 -1.08
CA ILE A 114 -16.39 -19.60 -2.21
C ILE A 114 -15.49 -20.74 -1.72
N GLU A 115 -14.83 -20.56 -0.58
CA GLU A 115 -14.00 -21.61 0.02
C GLU A 115 -14.83 -22.86 0.36
N LEU A 116 -16.06 -22.67 0.87
CA LEU A 116 -16.97 -23.77 1.16
C LEU A 116 -17.43 -24.52 -0.08
N MET A 117 -17.34 -23.89 -1.26
CA MET A 117 -17.63 -24.52 -2.54
C MET A 117 -16.45 -25.38 -3.03
N GLY A 118 -15.32 -25.38 -2.32
CA GLY A 118 -14.15 -26.19 -2.64
C GLY A 118 -13.02 -25.42 -3.33
N TYR A 119 -13.15 -24.12 -3.49
CA TYR A 119 -12.09 -23.31 -4.08
C TYR A 119 -11.02 -22.96 -3.04
N LYS A 120 -9.79 -22.80 -3.48
CA LYS A 120 -8.64 -22.45 -2.64
C LYS A 120 -8.04 -21.14 -3.11
N ASP A 121 -7.29 -20.49 -2.21
CA ASP A 121 -6.57 -19.26 -2.50
C ASP A 121 -7.48 -18.16 -3.05
N VAL A 122 -8.61 -17.99 -2.36
CA VAL A 122 -9.61 -17.02 -2.77
C VAL A 122 -9.10 -15.60 -2.50
N GLU A 123 -9.07 -14.78 -3.54
CA GLU A 123 -8.72 -13.37 -3.46
C GLU A 123 -9.83 -12.56 -4.11
N HIS A 124 -10.02 -11.35 -3.65
CA HIS A 124 -10.90 -10.41 -4.32
C HIS A 124 -10.20 -9.06 -4.46
N LYS A 125 -10.54 -8.35 -5.54
CA LYS A 125 -10.07 -6.99 -5.78
C LYS A 125 -11.31 -6.14 -5.95
N LEU A 126 -11.44 -5.12 -5.11
CA LEU A 126 -12.62 -4.26 -5.10
C LEU A 126 -12.18 -2.83 -4.89
N GLU A 127 -12.49 -2.00 -5.87
CA GLU A 127 -12.24 -0.56 -5.84
C GLU A 127 -13.55 0.16 -6.14
N PHE A 128 -13.78 1.28 -5.48
CA PHE A 128 -14.95 2.10 -5.74
C PHE A 128 -14.54 3.41 -6.38
N PHE A 129 -15.23 3.81 -7.41
CA PHE A 129 -15.01 5.07 -8.12
C PHE A 129 -16.25 5.94 -7.95
N ALA A 130 -16.06 7.14 -7.41
CA ALA A 130 -17.15 8.03 -7.09
C ALA A 130 -16.71 9.48 -7.20
N ILE A 131 -17.65 10.41 -7.02
CA ILE A 131 -17.34 11.84 -6.99
C ILE A 131 -17.30 12.28 -5.52
N CYS A 132 -16.16 12.81 -5.06
CA CYS A 132 -16.04 13.21 -3.66
C CYS A 132 -16.91 14.43 -3.35
N PRO A 133 -17.26 14.66 -2.06
CA PRO A 133 -18.13 15.77 -1.70
C PRO A 133 -17.64 17.13 -2.19
N ASN A 134 -16.33 17.36 -2.19
CA ASN A 134 -15.78 18.63 -2.65
C ASN A 134 -15.98 18.85 -4.15
N CYS A 135 -15.91 17.79 -4.95
CA CYS A 135 -16.07 17.87 -6.41
C CYS A 135 -17.54 18.03 -6.81
N GLN A 136 -18.47 17.61 -5.98
CA GLN A 136 -19.90 17.77 -6.25
C GLN A 136 -20.34 19.22 -6.18
N ASN A 137 -19.60 20.06 -5.49
CA ASN A 137 -19.92 21.46 -5.28
C ASN A 137 -19.31 22.39 -6.32
N LYS A 138 -18.73 21.85 -7.37
CA LYS A 138 -18.16 22.63 -8.47
C LYS A 138 -19.23 23.06 -9.46
#